data_4066a0c2a79595e4da52d56c7285099f
#
_entry.id   4066a0c2a79595e4da52d56c7285099f
#
_cell.length_a   1.000
_cell.length_b   1.000
_cell.length_c   1.000
_cell.angle_alpha   90.00
_cell.angle_beta   90.00
_cell.angle_gamma   90.00
#
_symmetry.space_group_name_H-M   'P 1'
#
loop_
_entity.id
_entity.type
_entity.pdbx_description
1 polymer ?
#
loop_
_entity_poly.entity_id
_entity_poly.type
_entity_poly.pdbx_seq_one_letter_code
_entity_poly.pdbx_strand_id
1 'polypeptide(L)'
;QHKDNPDEAAAHGHHETQATSWFGYNDTRQCSYVYGVEAVKQFLKDNKLTSIIRAHEAQVDGYKMQMVNKTSGIPRVITIFSAPNYCDVYKNKAACLKFDNNVLNIKQFIDSAHPYYLPNFMDVFQWSLPFVAEKVTDMLANVLEYDDDSDEEDVTETQADG
;
A
#
# COMPACT_ATOMS: atom_id res chain seq x y z
N GLN A 1 3.65 14.92 -30.63
CA GLN A 1 4.28 15.73 -29.59
C GLN A 1 3.20 16.26 -28.68
N HIS A 2 2.76 15.48 -27.70
CA HIS A 2 1.97 15.95 -26.56
C HIS A 2 2.96 16.29 -25.45
N LYS A 3 3.02 17.55 -25.10
CA LYS A 3 3.70 18.02 -23.90
C LYS A 3 2.72 17.84 -22.75
N ASP A 4 2.94 16.80 -21.95
CA ASP A 4 2.26 16.65 -20.67
C ASP A 4 2.79 17.73 -19.73
N ASN A 5 1.87 18.56 -19.26
CA ASN A 5 2.15 19.67 -18.36
C ASN A 5 2.20 19.10 -16.92
N PRO A 6 3.34 19.19 -16.20
CA PRO A 6 3.45 18.60 -14.86
C PRO A 6 2.60 19.31 -13.79
N ASP A 7 1.95 20.43 -14.10
CA ASP A 7 1.14 21.20 -13.16
C ASP A 7 -0.30 20.64 -12.95
N GLU A 8 -0.76 19.70 -13.79
CA GLU A 8 -2.09 19.11 -13.62
C GLU A 8 -2.16 17.99 -12.56
N ALA A 9 -1.03 17.39 -12.19
CA ALA A 9 -1.03 16.31 -11.19
C ALA A 9 -1.25 16.80 -9.75
N ALA A 10 -1.06 18.07 -9.48
CA ALA A 10 -1.22 18.66 -8.13
C ALA A 10 -2.66 19.10 -7.80
N ALA A 11 -3.59 19.05 -8.76
CA ALA A 11 -4.96 19.56 -8.59
C ALA A 11 -5.98 18.53 -8.09
N HIS A 12 -5.59 17.29 -7.82
CA HIS A 12 -6.52 16.24 -7.36
C HIS A 12 -6.72 16.18 -5.84
N GLY A 13 -6.68 17.31 -5.14
CA GLY A 13 -6.68 17.28 -3.67
C GLY A 13 -7.78 18.01 -2.93
N HIS A 14 -8.60 18.81 -3.52
CA HIS A 14 -9.60 19.59 -2.79
C HIS A 14 -10.94 19.70 -3.52
N HIS A 15 -11.61 18.59 -3.77
CA HIS A 15 -13.05 18.64 -3.80
C HIS A 15 -13.51 18.73 -2.33
N GLU A 16 -13.93 19.92 -1.90
CA GLU A 16 -14.78 20.06 -0.72
C GLU A 16 -15.99 19.18 -0.97
N THR A 17 -15.98 17.98 -0.42
CA THR A 17 -17.11 17.09 -0.39
C THR A 17 -18.24 17.89 0.22
N GLN A 18 -19.35 18.05 -0.50
CA GLN A 18 -20.56 18.73 -0.01
C GLN A 18 -20.78 18.30 1.42
N ALA A 19 -20.83 19.27 2.34
CA ALA A 19 -20.96 19.03 3.76
C ALA A 19 -22.29 18.36 4.06
N THR A 20 -22.35 17.03 3.90
CA THR A 20 -23.48 16.24 4.34
C THR A 20 -23.47 16.24 5.86
N SER A 21 -24.60 16.51 6.47
CA SER A 21 -24.70 16.45 7.94
C SER A 21 -24.61 15.02 8.46
N TRP A 22 -25.09 14.03 7.73
CA TRP A 22 -25.12 12.62 8.09
C TRP A 22 -24.27 11.76 7.14
N PHE A 23 -24.86 11.26 6.08
CA PHE A 23 -24.22 10.41 5.07
C PHE A 23 -24.56 10.92 3.68
N GLY A 24 -23.62 10.80 2.75
CA GLY A 24 -23.82 11.11 1.34
C GLY A 24 -23.11 10.08 0.46
N TYR A 25 -23.44 10.08 -0.82
CA TYR A 25 -22.75 9.25 -1.79
C TYR A 25 -21.28 9.69 -1.92
N ASN A 26 -20.37 8.75 -2.15
CA ASN A 26 -18.96 9.04 -2.35
C ASN A 26 -18.65 9.19 -3.84
N ASP A 27 -18.77 10.40 -4.37
CA ASP A 27 -18.51 10.71 -5.77
C ASP A 27 -17.04 10.50 -6.15
N THR A 28 -16.12 10.71 -5.22
CA THR A 28 -14.68 10.53 -5.47
C THR A 28 -14.32 9.07 -5.71
N ARG A 29 -14.95 8.16 -4.97
CA ARG A 29 -14.71 6.71 -5.08
C ARG A 29 -15.68 6.00 -6.01
N GLN A 30 -16.75 6.69 -6.44
CA GLN A 30 -17.87 6.11 -7.21
C GLN A 30 -18.51 4.88 -6.54
N CYS A 31 -18.32 4.73 -5.23
CA CYS A 31 -18.89 3.66 -4.42
C CYS A 31 -18.93 4.05 -2.94
N SER A 32 -19.79 3.39 -2.16
CA SER A 32 -19.90 3.60 -0.72
C SER A 32 -20.37 5.01 -0.35
N TYR A 33 -20.08 5.46 0.87
CA TYR A 33 -20.61 6.69 1.44
C TYR A 33 -19.52 7.56 2.05
N VAL A 34 -19.76 8.86 2.04
CA VAL A 34 -19.07 9.82 2.90
C VAL A 34 -19.92 10.06 4.15
N TYR A 35 -19.31 10.38 5.27
CA TYR A 35 -19.97 10.68 6.53
C TYR A 35 -19.74 12.12 6.95
N GLY A 36 -20.77 12.71 7.52
CA GLY A 36 -20.74 14.09 7.98
C GLY A 36 -20.58 14.23 9.50
N VAL A 37 -20.61 15.47 9.94
CA VAL A 37 -20.34 15.82 11.34
C VAL A 37 -21.36 15.24 12.31
N GLU A 38 -22.64 15.14 11.93
CA GLU A 38 -23.69 14.63 12.83
C GLU A 38 -23.58 13.11 13.00
N ALA A 39 -23.23 12.37 11.94
CA ALA A 39 -22.96 10.94 12.02
C ALA A 39 -21.78 10.66 12.97
N VAL A 40 -20.69 11.43 12.86
CA VAL A 40 -19.53 11.30 13.74
C VAL A 40 -19.90 11.63 15.19
N LYS A 41 -20.63 12.71 15.44
CA LYS A 41 -21.06 13.08 16.79
C LYS A 41 -21.89 11.98 17.44
N GLN A 42 -22.86 11.44 16.71
CA GLN A 42 -23.74 10.38 17.21
C GLN A 42 -22.93 9.11 17.51
N PHE A 43 -22.08 8.69 16.58
CA PHE A 43 -21.21 7.53 16.77
C PHE A 43 -20.32 7.64 18.01
N LEU A 44 -19.64 8.78 18.18
CA LEU A 44 -18.78 9.02 19.34
C LEU A 44 -19.57 9.00 20.64
N LYS A 45 -20.77 9.62 20.66
CA LYS A 45 -21.65 9.66 21.82
C LYS A 45 -22.12 8.26 22.23
N ASP A 46 -22.64 7.48 21.28
CA ASP A 46 -23.22 6.16 21.54
C ASP A 46 -22.16 5.16 22.03
N ASN A 47 -20.93 5.30 21.53
CA ASN A 47 -19.82 4.44 21.90
C ASN A 47 -18.94 5.01 23.04
N LYS A 48 -19.27 6.18 23.59
CA LYS A 48 -18.52 6.88 24.65
C LYS A 48 -17.05 7.10 24.27
N LEU A 49 -16.81 7.45 22.99
CA LEU A 49 -15.51 7.73 22.44
C LEU A 49 -15.26 9.24 22.31
N THR A 50 -13.99 9.64 22.35
CA THR A 50 -13.59 11.04 22.25
C THR A 50 -13.27 11.45 20.81
N SER A 51 -12.66 10.55 20.05
CA SER A 51 -12.16 10.82 18.70
C SER A 51 -12.09 9.52 17.89
N ILE A 52 -12.06 9.66 16.58
CA ILE A 52 -11.81 8.59 15.61
C ILE A 52 -10.45 8.85 14.97
N ILE A 53 -9.59 7.85 14.94
CA ILE A 53 -8.36 7.86 14.17
C ILE A 53 -8.54 6.90 13.00
N ARG A 54 -8.35 7.41 11.78
CA ARG A 54 -8.54 6.64 10.55
C ARG A 54 -7.39 6.90 9.57
N ALA A 55 -7.23 6.05 8.57
CA ALA A 55 -6.20 6.15 7.55
C ALA A 55 -6.78 5.94 6.13
N HIS A 56 -5.96 5.56 5.17
CA HIS A 56 -6.31 5.22 3.79
C HIS A 56 -6.74 6.43 2.94
N GLU A 57 -6.22 7.60 3.28
CA GLU A 57 -6.43 8.82 2.51
C GLU A 57 -5.16 9.68 2.61
N ALA A 58 -4.53 9.96 1.46
CA ALA A 58 -3.30 10.74 1.41
C ALA A 58 -3.50 12.15 1.99
N GLN A 59 -2.57 12.59 2.82
CA GLN A 59 -2.55 13.90 3.42
C GLN A 59 -1.19 14.56 3.17
N VAL A 60 -1.20 15.82 2.73
CA VAL A 60 0.04 16.56 2.41
C VAL A 60 0.99 16.62 3.60
N ASP A 61 0.46 16.87 4.79
CA ASP A 61 1.24 16.92 6.03
C ASP A 61 1.33 15.58 6.77
N GLY A 62 0.86 14.49 6.16
CA GLY A 62 0.81 13.17 6.77
C GLY A 62 -0.34 13.00 7.76
N TYR A 63 -1.09 14.04 8.08
CA TYR A 63 -2.27 13.98 8.92
C TYR A 63 -3.23 15.13 8.65
N LYS A 64 -4.49 14.97 9.03
CA LYS A 64 -5.50 16.03 9.00
C LYS A 64 -6.42 15.90 10.21
N MET A 65 -6.55 16.98 10.97
CA MET A 65 -7.52 17.10 12.06
C MET A 65 -8.83 17.68 11.52
N GLN A 66 -9.93 17.00 11.77
CA GLN A 66 -11.23 17.36 11.22
C GLN A 66 -12.29 17.45 12.32
N MET A 67 -13.33 18.24 12.07
CA MET A 67 -14.49 18.35 12.96
C MET A 67 -14.10 18.69 14.41
N VAL A 68 -13.23 19.68 14.59
CA VAL A 68 -12.73 20.08 15.93
C VAL A 68 -13.91 20.50 16.81
N ASN A 69 -13.95 19.96 18.01
CA ASN A 69 -14.92 20.35 19.01
C ASN A 69 -14.58 21.75 19.54
N LYS A 70 -15.46 22.71 19.31
CA LYS A 70 -15.22 24.12 19.69
C LYS A 70 -15.02 24.33 21.22
N THR A 71 -15.58 23.44 22.04
CA THR A 71 -15.50 23.55 23.49
C THR A 71 -14.24 22.92 24.06
N SER A 72 -13.89 21.72 23.61
CA SER A 72 -12.73 20.97 24.14
C SER A 72 -11.45 21.17 23.32
N GLY A 73 -11.57 21.69 22.09
CA GLY A 73 -10.42 21.79 21.17
C GLY A 73 -10.00 20.45 20.57
N ILE A 74 -10.66 19.34 20.93
CA ILE A 74 -10.28 17.99 20.49
C ILE A 74 -10.88 17.73 19.09
N PRO A 75 -10.08 17.27 18.11
CA PRO A 75 -10.61 16.85 16.82
C PRO A 75 -11.44 15.58 16.97
N ARG A 76 -12.60 15.54 16.35
CA ARG A 76 -13.46 14.34 16.35
C ARG A 76 -12.95 13.27 15.39
N VAL A 77 -12.24 13.67 14.35
CA VAL A 77 -11.63 12.77 13.38
C VAL A 77 -10.21 13.21 13.12
N ILE A 78 -9.28 12.27 13.16
CA ILE A 78 -7.89 12.43 12.76
C ILE A 78 -7.63 11.46 11.64
N THR A 79 -7.39 11.97 10.45
CA THR A 79 -6.89 11.15 9.34
C THR A 79 -5.38 11.14 9.41
N ILE A 80 -4.77 9.95 9.37
CA ILE A 80 -3.32 9.76 9.38
C ILE A 80 -2.86 9.06 8.12
N PHE A 81 -1.71 9.49 7.60
CA PHE A 81 -1.06 8.91 6.45
C PHE A 81 0.44 8.78 6.70
N SER A 82 0.94 7.54 6.75
CA SER A 82 2.29 7.25 7.25
C SER A 82 3.29 6.90 6.14
N ALA A 83 2.95 7.11 4.87
CA ALA A 83 3.85 6.90 3.74
C ALA A 83 4.33 8.25 3.17
N PRO A 84 5.60 8.65 3.41
CA PRO A 84 6.13 9.90 2.87
C PRO A 84 6.33 9.76 1.36
N ASN A 85 6.19 10.85 0.62
CA ASN A 85 6.35 10.90 -0.83
C ASN A 85 5.67 9.72 -1.55
N TYR A 86 4.40 9.51 -1.25
CA TYR A 86 3.63 8.36 -1.72
C TYR A 86 3.70 8.23 -3.24
N CYS A 87 3.97 7.01 -3.72
CA CYS A 87 4.19 6.68 -5.13
C CYS A 87 5.33 7.49 -5.80
N ASP A 88 6.26 8.07 -5.02
CA ASP A 88 7.33 8.97 -5.50
C ASP A 88 6.85 10.23 -6.24
N VAL A 89 5.58 10.57 -6.13
CA VAL A 89 4.93 11.66 -6.85
C VAL A 89 4.27 12.68 -5.92
N TYR A 90 3.68 12.22 -4.80
CA TYR A 90 2.81 13.05 -3.95
C TYR A 90 3.54 14.12 -3.15
N LYS A 91 4.86 13.99 -2.93
CA LYS A 91 5.69 14.91 -2.15
C LYS A 91 5.11 15.26 -0.78
N ASN A 92 4.28 14.36 -0.24
CA ASN A 92 3.66 14.50 1.06
C ASN A 92 4.61 14.08 2.17
N LYS A 93 4.40 14.63 3.36
CA LYS A 93 5.00 14.11 4.58
C LYS A 93 4.25 12.87 5.05
N ALA A 94 4.92 12.05 5.84
CA ALA A 94 4.29 11.02 6.63
C ALA A 94 4.06 11.51 8.06
N ALA A 95 3.11 10.90 8.76
CA ALA A 95 2.96 11.14 10.18
C ALA A 95 2.73 9.84 10.94
N CYS A 96 3.13 9.83 12.21
CA CYS A 96 2.70 8.84 13.17
C CYS A 96 2.21 9.51 14.46
N LEU A 97 1.29 8.84 15.14
CA LEU A 97 0.73 9.28 16.40
C LEU A 97 1.40 8.53 17.54
N LYS A 98 1.93 9.25 18.51
CA LYS A 98 2.41 8.68 19.78
C LYS A 98 1.48 9.14 20.88
N PHE A 99 0.81 8.20 21.51
CA PHE A 99 -0.02 8.44 22.69
C PHE A 99 0.75 8.01 23.94
N ASP A 100 1.04 8.97 24.81
CA ASP A 100 1.81 8.74 26.02
C ASP A 100 1.33 9.69 27.12
N ASN A 101 1.11 9.17 28.32
CA ASN A 101 0.65 9.94 29.49
C ASN A 101 -0.58 10.85 29.20
N ASN A 102 -1.57 10.33 28.48
CA ASN A 102 -2.76 11.06 28.02
C ASN A 102 -2.46 12.24 27.07
N VAL A 103 -1.27 12.31 26.52
CA VAL A 103 -0.89 13.31 25.52
C VAL A 103 -0.73 12.63 24.16
N LEU A 104 -1.43 13.17 23.15
CA LEU A 104 -1.27 12.76 21.78
C LEU A 104 -0.21 13.63 21.09
N ASN A 105 0.90 13.02 20.73
CA ASN A 105 1.97 13.67 19.98
C ASN A 105 1.94 13.22 18.52
N ILE A 106 2.10 14.17 17.61
CA ILE A 106 2.21 13.89 16.18
C ILE A 106 3.66 14.09 15.77
N LYS A 107 4.27 13.06 15.17
CA LYS A 107 5.59 13.14 14.58
C LYS A 107 5.45 13.03 13.05
N GLN A 108 6.05 13.98 12.36
CA GLN A 108 6.08 14.01 10.90
C GLN A 108 7.44 13.55 10.40
N PHE A 109 7.44 12.93 9.23
CA PHE A 109 8.63 12.43 8.54
C PHE A 109 8.57 12.84 7.07
N ILE A 110 9.74 13.07 6.50
CA ILE A 110 9.94 13.19 5.07
C ILE A 110 10.54 11.90 4.54
N ASP A 111 10.45 11.70 3.24
CA ASP A 111 11.13 10.59 2.56
C ASP A 111 12.65 10.74 2.61
N SER A 112 13.33 9.61 2.51
CA SER A 112 14.77 9.57 2.28
C SER A 112 15.03 9.33 0.80
N ALA A 113 16.13 9.88 0.29
CA ALA A 113 16.55 9.58 -1.07
C ALA A 113 16.71 8.07 -1.25
N HIS A 114 16.23 7.55 -2.36
CA HIS A 114 16.39 6.13 -2.68
C HIS A 114 17.88 5.80 -2.81
N PRO A 115 18.40 4.87 -2.04
CA PRO A 115 19.83 4.54 -2.07
C PRO A 115 20.25 3.85 -3.35
N TYR A 116 19.29 3.26 -4.07
CA TYR A 116 19.54 2.46 -5.25
C TYR A 116 18.35 2.46 -6.21
N TYR A 117 18.61 2.72 -7.48
CA TYR A 117 17.67 2.55 -8.58
C TYR A 117 18.25 1.59 -9.60
N LEU A 118 17.45 0.66 -10.07
CA LEU A 118 17.78 -0.03 -11.30
C LEU A 118 17.59 0.94 -12.48
N PRO A 119 18.50 0.92 -13.48
CA PRO A 119 18.37 1.76 -14.65
C PRO A 119 16.98 1.62 -15.30
N ASN A 120 16.36 2.74 -15.69
CA ASN A 120 15.05 2.78 -16.32
C ASN A 120 13.91 2.13 -15.52
N PHE A 121 14.00 2.14 -14.19
CA PHE A 121 12.99 1.49 -13.32
C PHE A 121 12.72 0.03 -13.70
N MET A 122 13.79 -0.67 -14.06
CA MET A 122 13.72 -2.07 -14.49
C MET A 122 13.01 -2.92 -13.43
N ASP A 123 12.02 -3.70 -13.84
CA ASP A 123 11.39 -4.71 -13.00
C ASP A 123 12.34 -5.89 -12.84
N VAL A 124 12.87 -6.05 -11.61
CA VAL A 124 13.81 -7.14 -11.26
C VAL A 124 13.20 -8.50 -11.52
N PHE A 125 11.90 -8.66 -11.27
CA PHE A 125 11.21 -9.91 -11.50
C PHE A 125 11.19 -10.29 -12.98
N GLN A 126 10.75 -9.38 -13.85
CA GLN A 126 10.75 -9.61 -15.29
C GLN A 126 12.18 -9.83 -15.83
N TRP A 127 13.14 -9.09 -15.32
CA TRP A 127 14.54 -9.26 -15.70
C TRP A 127 15.09 -10.64 -15.29
N SER A 128 14.72 -11.17 -14.15
CA SER A 128 15.20 -12.45 -13.65
C SER A 128 14.51 -13.67 -14.27
N LEU A 129 13.30 -13.52 -14.82
CA LEU A 129 12.51 -14.62 -15.37
C LEU A 129 13.26 -15.51 -16.38
N PRO A 130 14.03 -14.96 -17.35
CA PRO A 130 14.79 -15.81 -18.30
C PRO A 130 15.80 -16.72 -17.59
N PHE A 131 16.50 -16.21 -16.59
CA PHE A 131 17.48 -16.98 -15.81
C PHE A 131 16.82 -18.07 -14.96
N VAL A 132 15.68 -17.76 -14.37
CA VAL A 132 14.89 -18.72 -13.58
C VAL A 132 14.36 -19.82 -14.51
N ALA A 133 13.82 -19.46 -15.67
CA ALA A 133 13.31 -20.41 -16.63
C ALA A 133 14.41 -21.35 -17.14
N GLU A 134 15.58 -20.84 -17.48
CA GLU A 134 16.75 -21.62 -17.86
C GLU A 134 17.13 -22.64 -16.76
N LYS A 135 17.25 -22.19 -15.52
CA LYS A 135 17.62 -23.09 -14.42
C LYS A 135 16.57 -24.14 -14.08
N VAL A 136 15.29 -23.81 -14.21
CA VAL A 136 14.22 -24.79 -14.05
C VAL A 136 14.26 -25.82 -15.18
N THR A 137 14.54 -25.39 -16.40
CA THR A 137 14.68 -26.30 -17.56
C THR A 137 15.87 -27.26 -17.37
N ASP A 138 17.04 -26.72 -16.99
CA ASP A 138 18.22 -27.53 -16.67
C ASP A 138 17.94 -28.57 -15.59
N MET A 139 17.24 -28.16 -14.52
CA MET A 139 16.90 -29.06 -13.44
C MET A 139 15.96 -30.19 -13.89
N LEU A 140 14.97 -29.87 -14.70
CA LEU A 140 14.05 -30.89 -15.25
C LEU A 140 14.74 -31.85 -16.21
N ALA A 141 15.66 -31.34 -17.06
CA ALA A 141 16.45 -32.17 -17.95
C ALA A 141 17.30 -33.18 -17.17
N ASN A 142 18.01 -32.73 -16.13
CA ASN A 142 18.79 -33.59 -15.26
C ASN A 142 17.94 -34.66 -14.54
N VAL A 143 16.71 -34.34 -14.17
CA VAL A 143 15.80 -35.32 -13.55
C VAL A 143 15.37 -36.38 -14.56
N LEU A 144 15.07 -35.98 -15.81
CA LEU A 144 14.66 -36.92 -16.87
C LEU A 144 15.81 -37.82 -17.33
N GLU A 145 17.05 -37.28 -17.40
CA GLU A 145 18.22 -38.08 -17.74
C GLU A 145 18.54 -39.10 -16.65
N TYR A 146 18.29 -38.76 -15.37
CA TYR A 146 18.52 -39.70 -14.26
C TYR A 146 17.53 -40.89 -14.26
N ASP A 147 16.31 -40.69 -14.74
CA ASP A 147 15.32 -41.78 -14.85
C ASP A 147 15.64 -42.74 -16.03
N ASP A 148 16.28 -42.28 -17.13
CA ASP A 148 16.61 -43.09 -18.30
C ASP A 148 17.79 -44.06 -18.02
N ASP A 149 18.71 -43.69 -17.14
CA ASP A 149 19.86 -44.55 -16.73
C ASP A 149 19.43 -45.67 -15.74
N SER A 150 18.25 -45.62 -15.18
CA SER A 150 17.80 -46.63 -14.19
C SER A 150 17.11 -47.83 -14.82
N ASP A 151 16.73 -47.78 -16.13
CA ASP A 151 16.02 -48.85 -16.81
C ASP A 151 16.96 -49.78 -17.63
N GLU A 152 18.28 -49.54 -17.72
CA GLU A 152 19.20 -50.37 -18.49
C GLU A 152 19.94 -51.49 -17.72
N GLU A 153 19.74 -51.68 -16.42
CA GLU A 153 20.48 -52.65 -15.60
C GLU A 153 19.71 -53.94 -15.25
N ASP A 154 18.81 -54.49 -16.05
CA ASP A 154 18.24 -55.80 -15.69
C ASP A 154 17.90 -56.70 -16.91
N VAL A 155 18.81 -56.85 -17.86
CA VAL A 155 18.75 -57.95 -18.83
C VAL A 155 20.13 -58.48 -19.20
N THR A 156 20.88 -59.09 -18.28
CA THR A 156 21.87 -60.15 -18.65
C THR A 156 22.12 -61.05 -17.43
N GLU A 157 21.56 -62.22 -17.45
CA GLU A 157 22.24 -63.47 -17.10
C GLU A 157 21.23 -64.61 -16.76
N THR A 158 20.93 -65.40 -17.73
CA THR A 158 20.67 -66.83 -17.48
C THR A 158 20.84 -67.61 -18.76
N GLN A 159 22.09 -67.95 -19.10
CA GLN A 159 22.39 -69.15 -19.91
C GLN A 159 23.81 -69.63 -19.54
N ALA A 160 23.88 -70.70 -18.79
CA ALA A 160 24.86 -71.75 -19.00
C ALA A 160 24.62 -72.88 -18.01
N ASP A 161 24.60 -74.05 -18.56
CA ASP A 161 25.06 -75.35 -18.11
C ASP A 161 24.02 -76.36 -17.55
N GLY A 162 23.97 -77.43 -18.35
CA GLY A 162 23.63 -78.76 -18.00
C GLY A 162 23.34 -79.64 -19.20
#